data_0646a711541b1212d7490ebb4f90e46a
#
_entry.id   0646a711541b1212d7490ebb4f90e46a
#
_cell.length_a   1.000
_cell.length_b   1.000
_cell.length_c   1.000
_cell.angle_alpha   90.00
_cell.angle_beta   90.00
_cell.angle_gamma   90.00
#
_symmetry.space_group_name_H-M   'P 1'
#
loop_
_entity.id
_entity.type
_entity.pdbx_description
1 polymer ?
#
loop_
_entity_poly.entity_id
_entity_poly.type
_entity_poly.pdbx_seq_one_letter_code
_entity_poly.pdbx_strand_id
1 'polypeptide(L)'
;VKLRDFPKGSILYILRRAIYKFGANGASDMAAALTYFTVLSIFPALLAIVSLLGVFGHGEESAAVILAFLKDNAPAQMYAIMEDPIKQITGDHGAGLVLLTGILSAIWSASGYTGSFGRALNTVYNVREGRPGWILKPLNVFVTTVIIILMVLMMLMLLMGVTVLDMVGRYVPKTVDMELIKLIWLNGRWVLILFMAIALITLLYAATPNVRRFKQWKLSPGAALALFGMGLGGFGFTLYANNFSKYNATYGLIGGVIVMLLFIWIMNNMLLFGAHLDAEIMLMRQVLAGEDDHGHLKVQPRSTTASRAMKEQSERLMSAGRELQQQAAGQGMLPKPKGPSIAARVQKAVDTNTAMIRMFIADGKERIENGKEQLQNQAKADAAETQASEATAAKAEASAKVDSQQEALFDQGTDNSTGAAQKN
;
A
#
# COMPACT_ATOMS: atom_id res chain seq x y z
N VAL A 1 -3.72 -17.82 2.04
CA VAL A 1 -2.38 -17.85 2.67
C VAL A 1 -2.30 -16.73 3.69
N LYS A 2 -1.92 -17.01 4.95
CA LYS A 2 -1.72 -16.01 6.01
C LYS A 2 -0.33 -15.38 5.88
N LEU A 3 -0.14 -14.16 6.40
CA LEU A 3 1.18 -13.48 6.36
C LEU A 3 2.31 -14.30 6.99
N ARG A 4 2.02 -15.06 8.05
CA ARG A 4 3.02 -15.91 8.73
C ARG A 4 3.47 -17.11 7.89
N ASP A 5 2.72 -17.45 6.85
CA ASP A 5 3.02 -18.59 5.98
C ASP A 5 3.91 -18.17 4.79
N PHE A 6 4.36 -16.91 4.77
CA PHE A 6 5.21 -16.39 3.70
C PHE A 6 6.64 -16.93 3.82
N PRO A 7 7.28 -17.34 2.71
CA PRO A 7 8.67 -17.78 2.68
C PRO A 7 9.63 -16.69 3.20
N LYS A 8 10.79 -17.11 3.70
CA LYS A 8 11.88 -16.19 4.09
C LYS A 8 12.24 -15.31 2.88
N GLY A 9 12.37 -14.00 3.10
CA GLY A 9 12.68 -13.04 2.02
C GLY A 9 11.46 -12.39 1.35
N SER A 10 10.24 -12.92 1.52
CA SER A 10 9.02 -12.33 0.94
C SER A 10 8.77 -10.90 1.40
N ILE A 11 9.07 -10.58 2.65
CA ILE A 11 8.88 -9.21 3.20
C ILE A 11 9.79 -8.23 2.46
N LEU A 12 11.06 -8.57 2.26
CA LEU A 12 12.01 -7.72 1.54
C LEU A 12 11.60 -7.55 0.06
N TYR A 13 11.12 -8.62 -0.57
CA TYR A 13 10.59 -8.58 -1.92
C TYR A 13 9.39 -7.64 -2.03
N ILE A 14 8.40 -7.79 -1.14
CA ILE A 14 7.20 -6.95 -1.07
C ILE A 14 7.60 -5.47 -0.89
N LEU A 15 8.51 -5.18 0.04
CA LEU A 15 8.96 -3.82 0.31
C LEU A 15 9.67 -3.19 -0.90
N ARG A 16 10.64 -3.90 -1.50
CA ARG A 16 11.34 -3.42 -2.71
C ARG A 16 10.38 -3.16 -3.85
N ARG A 17 9.41 -4.04 -4.02
CA ARG A 17 8.41 -3.93 -5.07
C ARG A 17 7.41 -2.79 -4.79
N ALA A 18 7.00 -2.59 -3.55
CA ALA A 18 6.16 -1.46 -3.14
C ALA A 18 6.87 -0.12 -3.42
N ILE A 19 8.16 0.01 -3.09
CA ILE A 19 8.97 1.21 -3.39
C ILE A 19 9.04 1.44 -4.91
N TYR A 20 9.35 0.39 -5.68
CA TYR A 20 9.40 0.50 -7.14
C TYR A 20 8.05 0.93 -7.74
N LYS A 21 6.95 0.29 -7.33
CA LYS A 21 5.60 0.60 -7.82
C LYS A 21 5.11 1.98 -7.36
N PHE A 22 5.50 2.43 -6.18
CA PHE A 22 5.23 3.77 -5.69
C PHE A 22 5.80 4.83 -6.65
N GLY A 23 7.06 4.70 -7.04
CA GLY A 23 7.68 5.58 -8.03
C GLY A 23 7.08 5.43 -9.42
N ALA A 24 6.94 4.19 -9.92
CA ALA A 24 6.43 3.89 -11.26
C ALA A 24 4.99 4.38 -11.49
N ASN A 25 4.16 4.41 -10.45
CA ASN A 25 2.78 4.90 -10.50
C ASN A 25 2.66 6.42 -10.30
N GLY A 26 3.75 7.15 -10.07
CA GLY A 26 3.71 8.58 -9.80
C GLY A 26 2.96 8.91 -8.49
N ALA A 27 3.13 8.09 -7.45
CA ALA A 27 2.37 8.21 -6.21
C ALA A 27 2.63 9.55 -5.49
N SER A 28 3.82 10.10 -5.63
CA SER A 28 4.19 11.41 -5.08
C SER A 28 3.38 12.56 -5.69
N ASP A 29 3.10 12.50 -6.99
CA ASP A 29 2.26 13.49 -7.69
C ASP A 29 0.79 13.34 -7.26
N MET A 30 0.34 12.10 -7.07
CA MET A 30 -0.98 11.84 -6.51
C MET A 30 -1.10 12.37 -5.07
N ALA A 31 -0.05 12.26 -4.25
CA ALA A 31 0.00 12.85 -2.91
C ALA A 31 -0.09 14.38 -2.96
N ALA A 32 0.53 15.04 -3.95
CA ALA A 32 0.41 16.48 -4.15
C ALA A 32 -1.02 16.88 -4.53
N ALA A 33 -1.68 16.12 -5.39
CA ALA A 33 -3.10 16.33 -5.70
C ALA A 33 -4.00 16.14 -4.46
N LEU A 34 -3.73 15.17 -3.61
CA LEU A 34 -4.41 14.98 -2.32
C LEU A 34 -4.18 16.16 -1.38
N THR A 35 -2.96 16.69 -1.34
CA THR A 35 -2.61 17.87 -0.55
C THR A 35 -3.43 19.08 -0.96
N TYR A 36 -3.60 19.31 -2.27
CA TYR A 36 -4.48 20.36 -2.79
C TYR A 36 -5.92 20.20 -2.26
N PHE A 37 -6.52 19.02 -2.36
CA PHE A 37 -7.88 18.79 -1.86
C PHE A 37 -7.99 18.91 -0.33
N THR A 38 -6.95 18.54 0.42
CA THR A 38 -6.89 18.74 1.87
C THR A 38 -6.95 20.22 2.19
N VAL A 39 -6.10 21.03 1.57
CA VAL A 39 -6.06 22.48 1.81
C VAL A 39 -7.38 23.15 1.41
N LEU A 40 -7.95 22.75 0.28
CA LEU A 40 -9.23 23.29 -0.18
C LEU A 40 -10.38 23.00 0.80
N SER A 41 -10.31 21.91 1.57
CA SER A 41 -11.32 21.56 2.57
C SER A 41 -11.16 22.28 3.91
N ILE A 42 -10.01 22.93 4.18
CA ILE A 42 -9.75 23.63 5.45
C ILE A 42 -10.73 24.80 5.63
N PHE A 43 -10.96 25.62 4.60
CA PHE A 43 -11.83 26.78 4.71
C PHE A 43 -13.29 26.43 5.06
N PRO A 44 -13.96 25.53 4.33
CA PRO A 44 -15.31 25.11 4.72
C PRO A 44 -15.37 24.41 6.08
N ALA A 45 -14.32 23.67 6.48
CA ALA A 45 -14.24 23.04 7.79
C ALA A 45 -14.17 24.06 8.91
N LEU A 46 -13.35 25.11 8.76
CA LEU A 46 -13.28 26.22 9.72
C LEU A 46 -14.62 26.95 9.86
N LEU A 47 -15.31 27.23 8.73
CA LEU A 47 -16.63 27.83 8.77
C LEU A 47 -17.64 26.95 9.52
N ALA A 48 -17.62 25.64 9.32
CA ALA A 48 -18.49 24.70 10.01
C ALA A 48 -18.22 24.68 11.53
N ILE A 49 -16.95 24.72 11.95
CA ILE A 49 -16.56 24.76 13.36
C ILE A 49 -17.07 26.05 14.01
N VAL A 50 -16.82 27.20 13.38
CA VAL A 50 -17.26 28.51 13.90
C VAL A 50 -18.78 28.57 14.02
N SER A 51 -19.50 28.11 12.98
CA SER A 51 -20.96 28.09 13.00
C SER A 51 -21.53 27.17 14.08
N LEU A 52 -20.85 26.04 14.35
CA LEU A 52 -21.23 25.12 15.42
C LEU A 52 -21.16 25.80 16.79
N LEU A 53 -20.08 26.54 17.04
CA LEU A 53 -19.91 27.29 18.28
C LEU A 53 -20.97 28.41 18.43
N GLY A 54 -21.35 29.03 17.32
CA GLY A 54 -22.44 30.04 17.31
C GLY A 54 -23.81 29.50 17.73
N VAL A 55 -24.15 28.25 17.29
CA VAL A 55 -25.42 27.60 17.64
C VAL A 55 -25.54 27.27 19.15
N PHE A 56 -24.43 26.98 19.83
CA PHE A 56 -24.44 26.65 21.25
C PHE A 56 -24.49 27.87 22.19
N GLY A 57 -24.80 29.06 21.67
CA GLY A 57 -25.08 30.24 22.48
C GLY A 57 -23.84 31.00 23.03
N HIS A 58 -22.65 30.57 22.69
CA HIS A 58 -21.39 31.25 23.05
C HIS A 58 -20.72 31.88 21.82
N GLY A 59 -21.54 32.35 20.86
CA GLY A 59 -21.06 32.77 19.53
C GLY A 59 -20.01 33.90 19.62
N GLU A 60 -20.30 34.97 20.32
CA GLU A 60 -19.39 36.12 20.41
C GLU A 60 -18.09 35.81 21.16
N GLU A 61 -18.19 35.13 22.32
CA GLU A 61 -17.01 34.73 23.09
C GLU A 61 -16.14 33.73 22.31
N SER A 62 -16.77 32.74 21.68
CA SER A 62 -16.08 31.75 20.88
C SER A 62 -15.44 32.34 19.63
N ALA A 63 -16.13 33.30 18.98
CA ALA A 63 -15.58 34.03 17.85
C ALA A 63 -14.35 34.85 18.25
N ALA A 64 -14.41 35.53 19.40
CA ALA A 64 -13.28 36.28 19.91
C ALA A 64 -12.06 35.40 20.20
N VAL A 65 -12.27 34.18 20.78
CA VAL A 65 -11.20 33.21 21.04
C VAL A 65 -10.60 32.68 19.72
N ILE A 66 -11.45 32.35 18.74
CA ILE A 66 -10.99 31.87 17.44
C ILE A 66 -10.24 32.94 16.66
N LEU A 67 -10.76 34.17 16.66
CA LEU A 67 -10.10 35.31 16.02
C LEU A 67 -8.77 35.65 16.68
N ALA A 68 -8.68 35.58 18.03
CA ALA A 68 -7.43 35.72 18.74
C ALA A 68 -6.43 34.62 18.36
N PHE A 69 -6.88 33.35 18.36
CA PHE A 69 -6.05 32.22 17.93
C PHE A 69 -5.55 32.37 16.47
N LEU A 70 -6.44 32.74 15.54
CA LEU A 70 -6.08 32.99 14.15
C LEU A 70 -5.10 34.16 14.02
N LYS A 71 -5.30 35.22 14.78
CA LYS A 71 -4.42 36.41 14.79
C LYS A 71 -3.01 36.05 15.24
N ASP A 72 -2.88 35.18 16.25
CA ASP A 72 -1.59 34.79 16.82
C ASP A 72 -0.88 33.65 16.06
N ASN A 73 -1.64 32.80 15.37
CA ASN A 73 -1.10 31.55 14.77
C ASN A 73 -1.31 31.43 13.27
N ALA A 74 -2.18 32.26 12.67
CA ALA A 74 -2.47 32.18 11.25
C ALA A 74 -1.86 33.37 10.49
N PRO A 75 -1.69 33.18 9.18
CA PRO A 75 -1.31 34.24 8.26
C PRO A 75 -2.26 35.45 8.30
N ALA A 76 -1.69 36.66 8.23
CA ALA A 76 -2.48 37.89 8.24
C ALA A 76 -3.57 37.92 7.13
N GLN A 77 -3.27 37.35 5.96
CA GLN A 77 -4.22 37.19 4.85
C GLN A 77 -5.32 36.21 5.20
N MET A 78 -5.02 35.11 5.89
CA MET A 78 -6.01 34.14 6.33
C MET A 78 -6.91 34.75 7.42
N TYR A 79 -6.33 35.49 8.36
CA TYR A 79 -7.08 36.26 9.37
C TYR A 79 -8.05 37.22 8.67
N ALA A 80 -7.58 38.05 7.72
CA ALA A 80 -8.40 39.03 7.01
C ALA A 80 -9.55 38.39 6.20
N ILE A 81 -9.34 37.21 5.60
CA ILE A 81 -10.39 36.50 4.88
C ILE A 81 -11.41 35.88 5.84
N MET A 82 -11.02 35.49 7.04
CA MET A 82 -11.85 34.76 8.00
C MET A 82 -12.56 35.70 9.00
N GLU A 83 -12.03 36.91 9.22
CA GLU A 83 -12.55 37.84 10.23
C GLU A 83 -14.02 38.23 9.99
N ASP A 84 -14.35 38.68 8.78
CA ASP A 84 -15.71 39.11 8.45
C ASP A 84 -16.72 37.94 8.44
N PRO A 85 -16.45 36.78 7.84
CA PRO A 85 -17.33 35.63 7.97
C PRO A 85 -17.57 35.18 9.40
N ILE A 86 -16.53 35.17 10.26
CA ILE A 86 -16.65 34.77 11.65
C ILE A 86 -17.55 35.76 12.42
N LYS A 87 -17.34 37.06 12.25
CA LYS A 87 -18.17 38.12 12.89
C LYS A 87 -19.61 38.08 12.41
N GLN A 88 -19.87 37.85 11.14
CA GLN A 88 -21.23 37.78 10.56
C GLN A 88 -22.01 36.57 11.08
N ILE A 89 -21.37 35.45 11.32
CA ILE A 89 -22.03 34.19 11.77
C ILE A 89 -22.46 34.33 13.25
N THR A 90 -21.77 35.13 14.06
CA THR A 90 -22.02 35.23 15.51
C THR A 90 -23.09 36.24 15.87
N GLY A 91 -23.51 37.11 14.96
CA GLY A 91 -24.37 38.29 15.25
C GLY A 91 -25.87 38.10 15.01
N ASP A 92 -26.40 37.02 14.38
CA ASP A 92 -27.81 37.00 13.96
C ASP A 92 -28.50 35.63 13.93
N HIS A 93 -29.86 35.68 13.91
CA HIS A 93 -30.77 34.54 13.90
C HIS A 93 -30.65 33.58 12.72
N GLY A 94 -29.65 33.76 11.86
CA GLY A 94 -29.28 32.91 10.73
C GLY A 94 -28.25 31.81 11.02
N ALA A 95 -27.71 31.75 12.25
CA ALA A 95 -26.60 30.83 12.60
C ALA A 95 -26.85 29.36 12.24
N GLY A 96 -28.10 28.89 12.35
CA GLY A 96 -28.46 27.50 11.99
C GLY A 96 -28.37 27.20 10.50
N LEU A 97 -28.80 28.15 9.63
CA LEU A 97 -28.69 27.99 8.18
C LEU A 97 -27.22 28.06 7.72
N VAL A 98 -26.45 28.96 8.30
CA VAL A 98 -25.02 29.09 8.01
C VAL A 98 -24.25 27.83 8.47
N LEU A 99 -24.60 27.27 9.64
CA LEU A 99 -24.05 26.00 10.12
C LEU A 99 -24.35 24.87 9.12
N LEU A 100 -25.61 24.73 8.71
CA LEU A 100 -26.03 23.68 7.78
C LEU A 100 -25.29 23.81 6.44
N THR A 101 -25.26 25.00 5.85
CA THR A 101 -24.57 25.26 4.60
C THR A 101 -23.05 25.10 4.73
N GLY A 102 -22.47 25.51 5.85
CA GLY A 102 -21.05 25.32 6.18
C GLY A 102 -20.67 23.82 6.26
N ILE A 103 -21.45 23.03 6.99
CA ILE A 103 -21.23 21.58 7.12
C ILE A 103 -21.38 20.90 5.75
N LEU A 104 -22.44 21.19 5.01
CA LEU A 104 -22.67 20.60 3.69
C LEU A 104 -21.54 20.96 2.71
N SER A 105 -21.10 22.21 2.71
CA SER A 105 -19.98 22.68 1.90
C SER A 105 -18.67 22.02 2.30
N ALA A 106 -18.42 21.85 3.61
CA ALA A 106 -17.23 21.16 4.13
C ALA A 106 -17.21 19.70 3.68
N ILE A 107 -18.31 18.97 3.84
CA ILE A 107 -18.43 17.57 3.41
C ILE A 107 -18.26 17.45 1.89
N TRP A 108 -18.92 18.35 1.12
CA TRP A 108 -18.81 18.36 -0.33
C TRP A 108 -17.35 18.60 -0.78
N SER A 109 -16.67 19.60 -0.24
CA SER A 109 -15.28 19.90 -0.53
C SER A 109 -14.36 18.73 -0.15
N ALA A 110 -14.50 18.20 1.06
CA ALA A 110 -13.72 17.05 1.54
C ALA A 110 -14.00 15.77 0.74
N SER A 111 -15.19 15.63 0.14
CA SER A 111 -15.50 14.49 -0.76
C SER A 111 -14.63 14.48 -2.02
N GLY A 112 -14.11 15.64 -2.43
CA GLY A 112 -13.10 15.78 -3.48
C GLY A 112 -11.79 15.04 -3.16
N TYR A 113 -11.34 15.10 -1.90
CA TYR A 113 -10.21 14.32 -1.40
C TYR A 113 -10.48 12.82 -1.53
N THR A 114 -11.63 12.34 -1.03
CA THR A 114 -12.03 10.93 -1.11
C THR A 114 -12.08 10.43 -2.56
N GLY A 115 -12.62 11.25 -3.47
CA GLY A 115 -12.64 10.94 -4.89
C GLY A 115 -11.25 10.88 -5.53
N SER A 116 -10.37 11.82 -5.19
CA SER A 116 -8.97 11.82 -5.65
C SER A 116 -8.20 10.62 -5.12
N PHE A 117 -8.40 10.30 -3.84
CA PHE A 117 -7.82 9.13 -3.21
C PHE A 117 -8.28 7.82 -3.87
N GLY A 118 -9.56 7.71 -4.21
CA GLY A 118 -10.10 6.57 -4.95
C GLY A 118 -9.44 6.40 -6.33
N ARG A 119 -9.17 7.50 -7.05
CA ARG A 119 -8.43 7.46 -8.33
C ARG A 119 -6.98 7.00 -8.13
N ALA A 120 -6.30 7.50 -7.10
CA ALA A 120 -4.96 7.06 -6.76
C ALA A 120 -4.93 5.56 -6.46
N LEU A 121 -5.85 5.05 -5.66
CA LEU A 121 -5.96 3.61 -5.37
C LEU A 121 -6.32 2.77 -6.60
N ASN A 122 -7.16 3.29 -7.49
CA ASN A 122 -7.45 2.61 -8.76
C ASN A 122 -6.16 2.42 -9.59
N THR A 123 -5.24 3.39 -9.57
CA THR A 123 -3.92 3.27 -10.19
C THR A 123 -3.05 2.24 -9.46
N VAL A 124 -3.03 2.24 -8.13
CA VAL A 124 -2.29 1.25 -7.32
C VAL A 124 -2.73 -0.18 -7.65
N TYR A 125 -4.03 -0.41 -7.78
CA TYR A 125 -4.61 -1.73 -8.11
C TYR A 125 -4.67 -2.02 -9.62
N ASN A 126 -4.21 -1.08 -10.47
CA ASN A 126 -4.30 -1.16 -11.93
C ASN A 126 -5.73 -1.44 -12.45
N VAL A 127 -6.70 -0.76 -11.86
CA VAL A 127 -8.12 -0.90 -12.21
C VAL A 127 -8.65 0.44 -12.73
N ARG A 128 -9.43 0.40 -13.81
CA ARG A 128 -10.13 1.60 -14.31
C ARG A 128 -11.38 1.87 -13.48
N GLU A 129 -11.69 3.16 -13.29
CA GLU A 129 -12.97 3.54 -12.69
C GLU A 129 -14.12 3.14 -13.61
N GLY A 130 -15.01 2.32 -13.10
CA GLY A 130 -16.14 1.79 -13.84
C GLY A 130 -17.50 2.19 -13.24
N ARG A 131 -17.50 2.86 -12.07
CA ARG A 131 -18.72 3.33 -11.43
C ARG A 131 -19.20 4.61 -12.10
N PRO A 132 -20.47 4.71 -12.47
CA PRO A 132 -21.04 5.96 -13.02
C PRO A 132 -20.91 7.10 -12.00
N GLY A 133 -20.74 8.34 -12.50
CA GLY A 133 -20.55 9.51 -11.64
C GLY A 133 -21.69 9.76 -10.64
N TRP A 134 -22.93 9.40 -11.01
CA TRP A 134 -24.10 9.53 -10.15
C TRP A 134 -24.11 8.54 -8.97
N ILE A 135 -23.34 7.43 -9.03
CA ILE A 135 -23.10 6.52 -7.91
C ILE A 135 -21.83 6.94 -7.16
N LEU A 136 -20.78 7.33 -7.89
CA LEU A 136 -19.48 7.62 -7.31
C LEU A 136 -19.49 8.87 -6.41
N LYS A 137 -20.18 9.94 -6.84
CA LYS A 137 -20.27 11.19 -6.06
C LYS A 137 -20.97 10.99 -4.71
N PRO A 138 -22.19 10.42 -4.62
CA PRO A 138 -22.83 10.14 -3.33
C PRO A 138 -22.02 9.18 -2.45
N LEU A 139 -21.36 8.17 -3.05
CA LEU A 139 -20.51 7.26 -2.33
C LEU A 139 -19.32 7.99 -1.66
N ASN A 140 -18.67 8.90 -2.40
CA ASN A 140 -17.58 9.70 -1.86
C ASN A 140 -18.04 10.59 -0.71
N VAL A 141 -19.20 11.25 -0.85
CA VAL A 141 -19.82 12.06 0.21
C VAL A 141 -20.09 11.19 1.44
N PHE A 142 -20.72 10.04 1.26
CA PHE A 142 -21.01 9.10 2.35
C PHE A 142 -19.74 8.62 3.09
N VAL A 143 -18.73 8.16 2.34
CA VAL A 143 -17.45 7.72 2.92
C VAL A 143 -16.77 8.86 3.67
N THR A 144 -16.77 10.07 3.11
CA THR A 144 -16.22 11.26 3.75
C THR A 144 -16.94 11.57 5.06
N THR A 145 -18.26 11.51 5.07
CA THR A 145 -19.08 11.75 6.28
C THR A 145 -18.72 10.74 7.38
N VAL A 146 -18.61 9.46 7.04
CA VAL A 146 -18.18 8.43 8.02
C VAL A 146 -16.78 8.71 8.56
N ILE A 147 -15.84 9.11 7.68
CA ILE A 147 -14.47 9.48 8.09
C ILE A 147 -14.49 10.66 9.06
N ILE A 148 -15.25 11.72 8.74
CA ILE A 148 -15.38 12.90 9.60
C ILE A 148 -15.96 12.51 10.98
N ILE A 149 -17.01 11.68 11.01
CA ILE A 149 -17.59 11.20 12.27
C ILE A 149 -16.55 10.44 13.10
N LEU A 150 -15.79 9.52 12.48
CA LEU A 150 -14.73 8.79 13.18
C LEU A 150 -13.63 9.73 13.69
N MET A 151 -13.25 10.74 12.92
CA MET A 151 -12.26 11.75 13.35
C MET A 151 -12.78 12.58 14.53
N VAL A 152 -14.04 13.00 14.49
CA VAL A 152 -14.67 13.74 15.60
C VAL A 152 -14.73 12.87 16.86
N LEU A 153 -15.09 11.59 16.73
CA LEU A 153 -15.10 10.65 17.85
C LEU A 153 -13.69 10.48 18.46
N MET A 154 -12.65 10.34 17.64
CA MET A 154 -11.27 10.27 18.11
C MET A 154 -10.86 11.57 18.81
N MET A 155 -11.24 12.73 18.28
CA MET A 155 -10.97 14.02 18.90
C MET A 155 -11.69 14.16 20.25
N LEU A 156 -12.95 13.77 20.34
CA LEU A 156 -13.70 13.75 21.61
C LEU A 156 -13.02 12.85 22.65
N MET A 157 -12.55 11.66 22.25
CA MET A 157 -11.79 10.76 23.13
C MET A 157 -10.49 11.38 23.64
N LEU A 158 -9.80 12.15 22.81
CA LEU A 158 -8.60 12.88 23.20
C LEU A 158 -8.93 13.97 24.23
N LEU A 159 -10.03 14.70 24.03
CA LEU A 159 -10.49 15.78 24.91
C LEU A 159 -11.10 15.27 26.22
N MET A 160 -11.67 14.05 26.25
CA MET A 160 -12.22 13.43 27.45
C MET A 160 -11.10 13.04 28.44
N GLY A 161 -10.58 14.04 29.13
CA GLY A 161 -9.61 13.88 30.22
C GLY A 161 -10.25 13.49 31.54
N VAL A 162 -9.45 13.51 32.61
CA VAL A 162 -9.89 13.21 34.01
C VAL A 162 -11.02 14.13 34.44
N THR A 163 -10.94 15.41 34.11
CA THR A 163 -11.96 16.42 34.48
C THR A 163 -13.36 16.06 33.98
N VAL A 164 -13.48 15.58 32.73
CA VAL A 164 -14.78 15.17 32.17
C VAL A 164 -15.29 13.92 32.87
N LEU A 165 -14.40 12.96 33.18
CA LEU A 165 -14.76 11.74 33.92
C LEU A 165 -15.21 12.10 35.38
N ASP A 166 -14.59 13.09 36.01
CA ASP A 166 -15.01 13.57 37.32
C ASP A 166 -16.40 14.23 37.29
N MET A 167 -16.68 15.00 36.24
CA MET A 167 -18.01 15.58 36.02
C MET A 167 -19.08 14.48 35.83
N VAL A 168 -18.81 13.49 34.98
CA VAL A 168 -19.69 12.34 34.72
C VAL A 168 -19.86 11.49 36.00
N GLY A 169 -18.78 11.30 36.75
CA GLY A 169 -18.79 10.54 38.02
C GLY A 169 -19.75 11.08 39.08
N ARG A 170 -20.10 12.36 39.02
CA ARG A 170 -21.11 12.95 39.92
C ARG A 170 -22.52 12.41 39.70
N TYR A 171 -22.80 11.88 38.51
CA TYR A 171 -24.09 11.34 38.10
C TYR A 171 -24.12 9.81 38.16
N VAL A 172 -22.96 9.16 38.42
CA VAL A 172 -22.83 7.70 38.47
C VAL A 172 -23.10 7.19 39.90
N PRO A 173 -23.84 6.10 40.11
CA PRO A 173 -24.06 5.53 41.43
C PRO A 173 -22.75 5.22 42.15
N LYS A 174 -22.72 5.46 43.48
CA LYS A 174 -21.53 5.24 44.35
C LYS A 174 -21.07 3.78 44.42
N THR A 175 -21.86 2.84 43.87
CA THR A 175 -21.50 1.43 43.76
C THR A 175 -20.48 1.15 42.65
N VAL A 176 -20.21 2.12 41.77
CA VAL A 176 -19.28 2.01 40.67
C VAL A 176 -17.93 2.59 41.09
N ASP A 177 -16.88 1.81 40.98
CA ASP A 177 -15.52 2.27 41.27
C ASP A 177 -15.03 3.21 40.15
N MET A 178 -15.16 4.51 40.39
CA MET A 178 -14.76 5.54 39.44
C MET A 178 -13.24 5.62 39.24
N GLU A 179 -12.45 5.21 40.23
CA GLU A 179 -10.97 5.22 40.09
C GLU A 179 -10.53 4.13 39.13
N LEU A 180 -11.15 2.95 39.18
CA LEU A 180 -10.91 1.88 38.21
C LEU A 180 -11.32 2.30 36.78
N ILE A 181 -12.48 2.97 36.64
CA ILE A 181 -12.94 3.48 35.33
C ILE A 181 -11.95 4.52 34.78
N LYS A 182 -11.49 5.46 35.61
CA LYS A 182 -10.47 6.44 35.19
C LYS A 182 -9.19 5.77 34.73
N LEU A 183 -8.69 4.78 35.49
CA LEU A 183 -7.47 4.07 35.14
C LEU A 183 -7.61 3.32 33.82
N ILE A 184 -8.71 2.60 33.60
CA ILE A 184 -9.00 1.90 32.36
C ILE A 184 -9.14 2.89 31.21
N TRP A 185 -9.85 3.99 31.39
CA TRP A 185 -10.06 5.00 30.37
C TRP A 185 -8.75 5.71 29.96
N LEU A 186 -7.97 6.17 30.92
CA LEU A 186 -6.73 6.92 30.65
C LEU A 186 -5.72 6.09 29.85
N ASN A 187 -5.64 4.80 30.12
CA ASN A 187 -4.73 3.90 29.42
C ASN A 187 -5.39 3.30 28.15
N GLY A 188 -6.64 2.85 28.27
CA GLY A 188 -7.36 2.17 27.19
C GLY A 188 -7.73 3.08 26.02
N ARG A 189 -7.98 4.38 26.25
CA ARG A 189 -8.34 5.32 25.17
C ARG A 189 -7.29 5.39 24.05
N TRP A 190 -6.01 5.31 24.39
CA TRP A 190 -4.94 5.35 23.39
C TRP A 190 -4.97 4.13 22.45
N VAL A 191 -5.22 2.96 23.02
CA VAL A 191 -5.37 1.72 22.24
C VAL A 191 -6.60 1.81 21.35
N LEU A 192 -7.70 2.37 21.87
CA LEU A 192 -8.94 2.54 21.10
C LEU A 192 -8.76 3.55 19.96
N ILE A 193 -8.11 4.70 20.23
CA ILE A 193 -7.78 5.70 19.21
C ILE A 193 -6.89 5.11 18.12
N LEU A 194 -5.85 4.36 18.50
CA LEU A 194 -4.98 3.67 17.55
C LEU A 194 -5.77 2.69 16.67
N PHE A 195 -6.65 1.89 17.29
CA PHE A 195 -7.51 0.97 16.56
C PHE A 195 -8.45 1.69 15.60
N MET A 196 -9.10 2.77 16.06
CA MET A 196 -9.98 3.60 15.23
C MET A 196 -9.23 4.25 14.06
N ALA A 197 -8.01 4.73 14.28
CA ALA A 197 -7.17 5.30 13.22
C ALA A 197 -6.82 4.27 12.14
N ILE A 198 -6.43 3.04 12.55
CA ILE A 198 -6.19 1.96 11.60
C ILE A 198 -7.48 1.56 10.87
N ALA A 199 -8.60 1.51 11.58
CA ALA A 199 -9.91 1.20 11.00
C ALA A 199 -10.35 2.26 9.98
N LEU A 200 -10.11 3.54 10.26
CA LEU A 200 -10.38 4.67 9.37
C LEU A 200 -9.57 4.55 8.07
N ILE A 201 -8.26 4.33 8.15
CA ILE A 201 -7.42 4.16 6.96
C ILE A 201 -7.84 2.89 6.21
N THR A 202 -8.14 1.80 6.91
CA THR A 202 -8.65 0.55 6.31
C THR A 202 -9.97 0.79 5.58
N LEU A 203 -10.88 1.59 6.16
CA LEU A 203 -12.13 1.99 5.51
C LEU A 203 -11.86 2.79 4.24
N LEU A 204 -10.96 3.75 4.29
CA LEU A 204 -10.55 4.56 3.15
C LEU A 204 -10.00 3.67 2.03
N TYR A 205 -9.08 2.75 2.33
CA TYR A 205 -8.51 1.79 1.36
C TYR A 205 -9.56 0.82 0.80
N ALA A 206 -10.57 0.46 1.59
CA ALA A 206 -11.58 -0.50 1.18
C ALA A 206 -12.75 0.11 0.43
N ALA A 207 -13.16 1.35 0.75
CA ALA A 207 -14.37 1.96 0.24
C ALA A 207 -14.15 2.74 -1.07
N THR A 208 -12.98 3.39 -1.20
CA THR A 208 -12.73 4.34 -2.29
C THR A 208 -12.41 3.71 -3.65
N PRO A 209 -11.58 2.63 -3.79
CA PRO A 209 -11.25 2.08 -5.09
C PRO A 209 -12.41 1.27 -5.70
N ASN A 210 -12.38 1.14 -7.03
CA ASN A 210 -13.31 0.30 -7.78
C ASN A 210 -12.93 -1.19 -7.74
N VAL A 211 -12.56 -1.71 -6.58
CA VAL A 211 -12.11 -3.09 -6.39
C VAL A 211 -13.11 -3.86 -5.53
N ARG A 212 -13.51 -5.06 -5.97
CA ARG A 212 -14.31 -5.97 -5.15
C ARG A 212 -13.49 -6.40 -3.94
N ARG A 213 -14.07 -6.23 -2.73
CA ARG A 213 -13.43 -6.59 -1.46
C ARG A 213 -13.01 -8.05 -1.46
N PHE A 214 -11.75 -8.31 -1.18
CA PHE A 214 -11.33 -9.65 -0.79
C PHE A 214 -11.88 -9.95 0.62
N LYS A 215 -12.62 -11.04 0.72
CA LYS A 215 -13.37 -11.48 1.93
C LYS A 215 -12.50 -11.67 3.18
N GLN A 216 -11.17 -11.60 3.03
CA GLN A 216 -10.19 -11.98 4.06
C GLN A 216 -9.60 -10.82 4.89
N TRP A 217 -9.91 -9.55 4.56
CA TRP A 217 -9.28 -8.41 5.23
C TRP A 217 -10.19 -7.74 6.24
N LYS A 218 -10.01 -8.09 7.53
CA LYS A 218 -10.65 -7.38 8.64
C LYS A 218 -9.91 -6.09 8.98
N LEU A 219 -8.57 -6.11 8.97
CA LEU A 219 -7.68 -4.95 9.19
C LEU A 219 -6.56 -4.98 8.14
N SER A 220 -6.21 -3.82 7.59
CA SER A 220 -5.18 -3.69 6.56
C SER A 220 -3.79 -3.54 7.18
N PRO A 221 -2.82 -4.42 6.86
CA PRO A 221 -1.44 -4.24 7.31
C PRO A 221 -0.81 -2.95 6.76
N GLY A 222 -1.16 -2.58 5.54
CA GLY A 222 -0.72 -1.32 4.94
C GLY A 222 -1.26 -0.09 5.66
N ALA A 223 -2.51 -0.16 6.20
CA ALA A 223 -3.05 0.92 7.01
C ALA A 223 -2.26 1.11 8.33
N ALA A 224 -1.89 0.01 8.98
CA ALA A 224 -1.06 0.08 10.18
C ALA A 224 0.32 0.65 9.88
N LEU A 225 0.95 0.23 8.78
CA LEU A 225 2.24 0.78 8.33
C LEU A 225 2.12 2.25 7.91
N ALA A 226 1.04 2.64 7.22
CA ALA A 226 0.79 4.03 6.87
C ALA A 226 0.71 4.91 8.14
N LEU A 227 -0.04 4.46 9.14
CA LEU A 227 -0.16 5.18 10.41
C LEU A 227 1.20 5.28 11.14
N PHE A 228 1.97 4.20 11.18
CA PHE A 228 3.33 4.21 11.72
C PHE A 228 4.23 5.17 10.95
N GLY A 229 4.20 5.13 9.62
CA GLY A 229 4.94 6.03 8.74
C GLY A 229 4.53 7.49 8.92
N MET A 230 3.22 7.77 9.10
CA MET A 230 2.72 9.11 9.43
C MET A 230 3.26 9.60 10.78
N GLY A 231 3.33 8.72 11.78
CA GLY A 231 3.95 9.04 13.08
C GLY A 231 5.42 9.40 12.95
N LEU A 232 6.20 8.58 12.22
CA LEU A 232 7.61 8.86 11.95
C LEU A 232 7.79 10.14 11.10
N GLY A 233 6.97 10.30 10.07
CA GLY A 233 6.98 11.49 9.20
C GLY A 233 6.65 12.76 9.98
N GLY A 234 5.66 12.70 10.89
CA GLY A 234 5.29 13.79 11.79
C GLY A 234 6.41 14.14 12.77
N PHE A 235 7.04 13.12 13.37
CA PHE A 235 8.19 13.31 14.24
C PHE A 235 9.37 13.95 13.50
N GLY A 236 9.76 13.39 12.36
CA GLY A 236 10.83 13.95 11.52
C GLY A 236 10.52 15.36 11.04
N PHE A 237 9.25 15.63 10.72
CA PHE A 237 8.79 16.97 10.34
C PHE A 237 8.89 17.96 11.52
N THR A 238 8.56 17.53 12.74
CA THR A 238 8.71 18.37 13.94
C THR A 238 10.17 18.76 14.16
N LEU A 239 11.10 17.81 14.00
CA LEU A 239 12.54 18.12 14.07
C LEU A 239 12.98 19.11 12.98
N TYR A 240 12.46 18.94 11.76
CA TYR A 240 12.70 19.86 10.66
C TYR A 240 12.13 21.26 10.94
N ALA A 241 10.87 21.35 11.36
CA ALA A 241 10.17 22.61 11.65
C ALA A 241 10.82 23.39 12.79
N ASN A 242 11.31 22.73 13.83
CA ASN A 242 12.03 23.37 14.94
C ASN A 242 13.32 24.05 14.47
N ASN A 243 13.99 23.51 13.44
CA ASN A 243 15.17 24.13 12.85
C ASN A 243 14.83 25.23 11.83
N PHE A 244 13.57 25.25 11.34
CA PHE A 244 13.10 26.20 10.33
C PHE A 244 12.75 27.58 10.91
N SER A 245 12.72 27.74 12.23
CA SER A 245 12.42 29.02 12.90
C SER A 245 13.37 30.15 12.44
N LYS A 246 14.60 29.83 12.02
CA LYS A 246 15.56 30.78 11.46
C LYS A 246 15.19 31.30 10.05
N TYR A 247 14.42 30.51 9.29
CA TYR A 247 13.90 30.88 7.96
C TYR A 247 12.67 31.77 8.03
N ASN A 248 11.95 31.74 9.14
CA ASN A 248 10.75 32.54 9.37
C ASN A 248 11.04 34.05 9.34
N ALA A 249 12.27 34.44 9.68
CA ALA A 249 12.70 35.84 9.63
C ALA A 249 12.76 36.39 8.19
N THR A 250 12.97 35.54 7.17
CA THR A 250 13.11 35.98 5.77
C THR A 250 11.82 35.78 4.96
N TYR A 251 11.08 34.70 5.20
CA TYR A 251 9.90 34.33 4.41
C TYR A 251 8.57 34.52 5.14
N GLY A 252 8.60 34.81 6.45
CA GLY A 252 7.43 35.09 7.26
C GLY A 252 6.31 34.06 7.04
N LEU A 253 5.15 34.59 6.70
CA LEU A 253 3.92 33.90 6.46
C LEU A 253 3.98 32.84 5.35
N ILE A 254 4.63 33.15 4.22
CA ILE A 254 4.73 32.26 3.08
C ILE A 254 5.50 30.98 3.47
N GLY A 255 6.53 31.15 4.33
CA GLY A 255 7.27 30.01 4.89
C GLY A 255 6.36 29.03 5.65
N GLY A 256 5.46 29.54 6.48
CA GLY A 256 4.51 28.72 7.23
C GLY A 256 3.55 27.90 6.34
N VAL A 257 3.04 28.54 5.27
CA VAL A 257 2.17 27.84 4.29
C VAL A 257 2.94 26.74 3.55
N ILE A 258 4.17 27.02 3.12
CA ILE A 258 5.01 26.03 2.45
C ILE A 258 5.29 24.84 3.38
N VAL A 259 5.62 25.10 4.63
CA VAL A 259 5.87 24.07 5.66
C VAL A 259 4.64 23.23 5.91
N MET A 260 3.46 23.85 6.00
CA MET A 260 2.18 23.13 6.13
C MET A 260 1.88 22.24 4.91
N LEU A 261 2.07 22.76 3.70
CA LEU A 261 1.88 22.00 2.46
C LEU A 261 2.82 20.79 2.40
N LEU A 262 4.08 20.98 2.77
CA LEU A 262 5.07 19.90 2.84
C LEU A 262 4.66 18.82 3.85
N PHE A 263 4.19 19.23 5.03
CA PHE A 263 3.70 18.31 6.05
C PHE A 263 2.54 17.46 5.52
N ILE A 264 1.50 18.09 4.96
CA ILE A 264 0.34 17.39 4.41
C ILE A 264 0.76 16.45 3.27
N TRP A 265 1.69 16.89 2.43
CA TRP A 265 2.23 16.08 1.34
C TRP A 265 2.97 14.84 1.87
N ILE A 266 3.79 14.97 2.91
CA ILE A 266 4.46 13.82 3.55
C ILE A 266 3.42 12.84 4.10
N MET A 267 2.39 13.33 4.79
CA MET A 267 1.32 12.49 5.33
C MET A 267 0.59 11.71 4.22
N ASN A 268 0.26 12.37 3.11
CA ASN A 268 -0.37 11.73 1.96
C ASN A 268 0.55 10.71 1.27
N ASN A 269 1.87 10.96 1.21
CA ASN A 269 2.83 9.97 0.71
C ASN A 269 2.85 8.71 1.57
N MET A 270 2.85 8.83 2.91
CA MET A 270 2.80 7.68 3.83
C MET A 270 1.51 6.89 3.66
N LEU A 271 0.39 7.59 3.48
CA LEU A 271 -0.90 6.97 3.24
C LEU A 271 -0.93 6.18 1.91
N LEU A 272 -0.42 6.75 0.82
CA LEU A 272 -0.33 6.06 -0.46
C LEU A 272 0.69 4.92 -0.45
N PHE A 273 1.80 5.06 0.28
CA PHE A 273 2.79 4.00 0.43
C PHE A 273 2.22 2.76 1.13
N GLY A 274 1.43 2.96 2.19
CA GLY A 274 0.71 1.87 2.84
C GLY A 274 -0.24 1.13 1.90
N ALA A 275 -0.94 1.86 1.01
CA ALA A 275 -1.80 1.26 0.00
C ALA A 275 -1.01 0.42 -1.04
N HIS A 276 0.17 0.89 -1.47
CA HIS A 276 1.06 0.12 -2.34
C HIS A 276 1.53 -1.16 -1.65
N LEU A 277 1.87 -1.08 -0.36
CA LEU A 277 2.25 -2.25 0.41
C LEU A 277 1.12 -3.29 0.48
N ASP A 278 -0.12 -2.84 0.71
CA ASP A 278 -1.28 -3.74 0.71
C ASP A 278 -1.49 -4.42 -0.65
N ALA A 279 -1.31 -3.69 -1.74
CA ALA A 279 -1.41 -4.24 -3.09
C ALA A 279 -0.34 -5.33 -3.33
N GLU A 280 0.90 -5.08 -2.89
CA GLU A 280 1.99 -6.05 -3.05
C GLU A 280 1.86 -7.27 -2.12
N ILE A 281 1.33 -7.10 -0.92
CA ILE A 281 0.96 -8.22 -0.04
C ILE A 281 -0.13 -9.08 -0.70
N MET A 282 -1.11 -8.43 -1.35
CA MET A 282 -2.19 -9.11 -2.05
C MET A 282 -1.65 -9.89 -3.26
N LEU A 283 -0.76 -9.30 -4.05
CA LEU A 283 -0.08 -9.97 -5.14
C LEU A 283 0.70 -11.19 -4.65
N MET A 284 1.49 -11.05 -3.58
CA MET A 284 2.26 -12.17 -3.01
C MET A 284 1.36 -13.32 -2.59
N ARG A 285 0.16 -13.04 -2.07
CA ARG A 285 -0.83 -14.09 -1.76
C ARG A 285 -1.32 -14.81 -3.01
N GLN A 286 -1.51 -14.10 -4.14
CA GLN A 286 -1.91 -14.70 -5.41
C GLN A 286 -0.79 -15.56 -5.98
N VAL A 287 0.45 -15.08 -5.94
CA VAL A 287 1.65 -15.85 -6.35
C VAL A 287 1.74 -17.16 -5.57
N LEU A 288 1.61 -17.10 -4.22
CA LEU A 288 1.66 -18.29 -3.37
C LEU A 288 0.43 -19.21 -3.51
N ALA A 289 -0.67 -18.72 -4.06
CA ALA A 289 -1.84 -19.52 -4.41
C ALA A 289 -1.75 -20.16 -5.81
N GLY A 290 -0.67 -19.89 -6.56
CA GLY A 290 -0.52 -20.38 -7.94
C GLY A 290 -1.35 -19.60 -8.97
N GLU A 291 -1.89 -18.43 -8.61
CA GLU A 291 -2.70 -17.57 -9.48
C GLU A 291 -1.85 -16.52 -10.22
N ASP A 292 -0.53 -16.72 -10.31
CA ASP A 292 0.40 -15.75 -10.88
C ASP A 292 0.16 -15.52 -12.38
N ASP A 293 0.04 -14.25 -12.75
CA ASP A 293 -0.04 -13.78 -14.13
C ASP A 293 1.13 -12.81 -14.39
N HIS A 294 2.32 -13.35 -14.33
CA HIS A 294 3.57 -12.61 -14.64
C HIS A 294 3.77 -11.34 -13.80
N GLY A 295 3.40 -11.39 -12.52
CA GLY A 295 3.60 -10.29 -11.58
C GLY A 295 2.58 -9.15 -11.69
N HIS A 296 1.41 -9.39 -12.24
CA HIS A 296 0.29 -8.45 -12.28
C HIS A 296 -0.79 -8.85 -11.26
N LEU A 297 -1.14 -7.92 -10.40
CA LEU A 297 -2.22 -8.11 -9.43
C LEU A 297 -3.56 -8.28 -10.16
N LYS A 298 -4.20 -9.44 -10.01
CA LYS A 298 -5.55 -9.70 -10.53
C LYS A 298 -6.58 -9.27 -9.51
N VAL A 299 -7.33 -8.22 -9.82
CA VAL A 299 -8.45 -7.76 -9.00
C VAL A 299 -9.71 -7.61 -9.86
N GLN A 300 -10.85 -8.00 -9.27
CA GLN A 300 -12.13 -7.82 -9.92
C GLN A 300 -12.67 -6.40 -9.63
N PRO A 301 -13.02 -5.61 -10.67
CA PRO A 301 -13.67 -4.33 -10.45
C PRO A 301 -15.08 -4.52 -9.88
N ARG A 302 -15.55 -3.55 -9.07
CA ARG A 302 -16.94 -3.52 -8.58
C ARG A 302 -17.92 -3.23 -9.70
N SER A 303 -17.54 -2.36 -10.62
CA SER A 303 -18.32 -1.97 -11.79
C SER A 303 -17.42 -1.74 -12.99
N THR A 304 -17.95 -2.03 -14.18
CA THR A 304 -17.28 -1.78 -15.47
C THR A 304 -18.12 -0.87 -16.38
N THR A 305 -19.27 -0.39 -15.92
CA THR A 305 -20.25 0.35 -16.74
C THR A 305 -19.64 1.60 -17.36
N ALA A 306 -19.05 2.48 -16.53
CA ALA A 306 -18.45 3.71 -17.03
C ALA A 306 -17.18 3.45 -17.87
N SER A 307 -16.36 2.46 -17.49
CA SER A 307 -15.16 2.12 -18.26
C SER A 307 -15.47 1.51 -19.63
N ARG A 308 -16.59 0.75 -19.76
CA ARG A 308 -17.07 0.26 -21.06
C ARG A 308 -17.56 1.41 -21.93
N ALA A 309 -18.38 2.31 -21.39
CA ALA A 309 -18.85 3.48 -22.12
C ALA A 309 -17.69 4.36 -22.63
N MET A 310 -16.68 4.59 -21.79
CA MET A 310 -15.46 5.32 -22.21
C MET A 310 -14.69 4.59 -23.32
N LYS A 311 -14.62 3.26 -23.25
CA LYS A 311 -13.96 2.46 -24.29
C LYS A 311 -14.71 2.58 -25.62
N GLU A 312 -16.03 2.41 -25.61
CA GLU A 312 -16.88 2.57 -26.80
C GLU A 312 -16.77 3.98 -27.41
N GLN A 313 -16.77 5.01 -26.55
CA GLN A 313 -16.57 6.38 -27.01
C GLN A 313 -15.17 6.57 -27.65
N SER A 314 -14.13 6.03 -27.04
CA SER A 314 -12.77 6.06 -27.58
C SER A 314 -12.69 5.35 -28.94
N GLU A 315 -13.34 4.19 -29.08
CA GLU A 315 -13.39 3.43 -30.34
C GLU A 315 -14.11 4.20 -31.45
N ARG A 316 -15.24 4.88 -31.12
CA ARG A 316 -15.94 5.78 -32.05
C ARG A 316 -15.06 6.96 -32.49
N LEU A 317 -14.33 7.58 -31.56
CA LEU A 317 -13.42 8.68 -31.91
C LEU A 317 -12.25 8.20 -32.77
N MET A 318 -11.72 7.01 -32.50
CA MET A 318 -10.67 6.41 -33.33
C MET A 318 -11.16 6.04 -34.72
N SER A 319 -12.42 5.55 -34.88
CA SER A 319 -13.00 5.27 -36.21
C SER A 319 -13.19 6.55 -37.00
N ALA A 320 -13.76 7.60 -36.41
CA ALA A 320 -13.88 8.91 -37.04
C ALA A 320 -12.52 9.48 -37.46
N GLY A 321 -11.48 9.34 -36.62
CA GLY A 321 -10.12 9.73 -36.99
C GLY A 321 -9.55 8.99 -38.20
N ARG A 322 -9.84 7.67 -38.32
CA ARG A 322 -9.46 6.87 -39.50
C ARG A 322 -10.21 7.29 -40.76
N GLU A 323 -11.48 7.63 -40.65
CA GLU A 323 -12.28 8.16 -41.76
C GLU A 323 -11.68 9.48 -42.26
N LEU A 324 -11.37 10.42 -41.36
CA LEU A 324 -10.69 11.67 -41.72
C LEU A 324 -9.34 11.44 -42.37
N GLN A 325 -8.57 10.46 -41.89
CA GLN A 325 -7.30 10.08 -42.50
C GLN A 325 -7.47 9.53 -43.92
N GLN A 326 -8.51 8.70 -44.15
CA GLN A 326 -8.83 8.18 -45.48
C GLN A 326 -9.27 9.30 -46.44
N GLN A 327 -10.09 10.23 -45.96
CA GLN A 327 -10.49 11.40 -46.75
C GLN A 327 -9.31 12.27 -47.14
N ALA A 328 -8.41 12.55 -46.20
CA ALA A 328 -7.19 13.34 -46.46
C ALA A 328 -6.23 12.62 -47.43
N ALA A 329 -6.15 11.29 -47.36
CA ALA A 329 -5.38 10.49 -48.31
C ALA A 329 -5.97 10.56 -49.73
N GLY A 330 -7.32 10.46 -49.83
CA GLY A 330 -8.04 10.62 -51.11
C GLY A 330 -7.90 12.01 -51.74
N GLN A 331 -7.73 13.04 -50.92
CA GLN A 331 -7.48 14.40 -51.36
C GLN A 331 -5.99 14.75 -51.58
N GLY A 332 -5.08 13.79 -51.43
CA GLY A 332 -3.65 14.01 -51.60
C GLY A 332 -2.98 14.88 -50.52
N MET A 333 -3.70 15.14 -49.41
CA MET A 333 -3.24 15.98 -48.30
C MET A 333 -2.20 15.29 -47.40
N LEU A 334 -2.14 13.95 -47.42
CA LEU A 334 -1.16 13.21 -46.62
C LEU A 334 0.18 13.16 -47.35
N PRO A 335 1.30 13.42 -46.68
CA PRO A 335 2.60 13.21 -47.26
C PRO A 335 2.76 11.74 -47.65
N LYS A 336 3.26 11.49 -48.86
CA LYS A 336 3.60 10.12 -49.27
C LYS A 336 4.51 9.49 -48.20
N PRO A 337 4.20 8.30 -47.72
CA PRO A 337 4.96 7.68 -46.66
C PRO A 337 6.43 7.57 -47.07
N LYS A 338 7.31 8.33 -46.40
CA LYS A 338 8.76 8.23 -46.58
C LYS A 338 9.23 6.93 -45.91
N GLY A 339 9.15 5.84 -46.64
CA GLY A 339 9.65 4.56 -46.13
C GLY A 339 8.72 3.37 -46.43
N PRO A 340 9.12 2.16 -46.08
CA PRO A 340 8.34 0.95 -46.32
C PRO A 340 6.99 1.08 -45.61
N SER A 341 5.93 0.60 -46.29
CA SER A 341 4.55 0.60 -45.77
C SER A 341 4.47 -0.01 -44.35
N ILE A 342 3.48 0.38 -43.57
CA ILE A 342 3.24 -0.21 -42.22
C ILE A 342 3.19 -1.73 -42.35
N ALA A 343 2.55 -2.26 -43.38
CA ALA A 343 2.51 -3.70 -43.70
C ALA A 343 3.92 -4.29 -43.87
N ALA A 344 4.79 -3.61 -44.62
CA ALA A 344 6.18 -4.05 -44.81
C ALA A 344 7.02 -3.96 -43.50
N ARG A 345 6.75 -2.95 -42.62
CA ARG A 345 7.38 -2.87 -41.29
C ARG A 345 6.90 -3.98 -40.37
N VAL A 346 5.60 -4.24 -40.36
CA VAL A 346 5.00 -5.34 -39.58
C VAL A 346 5.52 -6.67 -40.07
N GLN A 347 5.57 -6.90 -41.40
CA GLN A 347 6.12 -8.13 -41.98
C GLN A 347 7.59 -8.31 -41.59
N LYS A 348 8.41 -7.25 -41.69
CA LYS A 348 9.81 -7.29 -41.27
C LYS A 348 9.96 -7.57 -39.78
N ALA A 349 9.10 -7.01 -38.92
CA ALA A 349 9.11 -7.27 -37.51
C ALA A 349 8.69 -8.72 -37.18
N VAL A 350 7.69 -9.25 -37.89
CA VAL A 350 7.25 -10.65 -37.79
C VAL A 350 8.37 -11.60 -38.25
N ASP A 351 9.02 -11.31 -39.36
CA ASP A 351 10.12 -12.12 -39.89
C ASP A 351 11.31 -12.11 -38.91
N THR A 352 11.65 -10.92 -38.36
CA THR A 352 12.72 -10.80 -37.38
C THR A 352 12.40 -11.56 -36.08
N ASN A 353 11.17 -11.44 -35.55
CA ASN A 353 10.75 -12.20 -34.38
C ASN A 353 10.72 -13.70 -34.63
N THR A 354 10.26 -14.13 -35.82
CA THR A 354 10.24 -15.55 -36.22
C THR A 354 11.67 -16.10 -36.31
N ALA A 355 12.61 -15.32 -36.85
CA ALA A 355 14.01 -15.69 -36.88
C ALA A 355 14.64 -15.80 -35.48
N MET A 356 14.34 -14.84 -34.60
CA MET A 356 14.75 -14.89 -33.18
C MET A 356 14.19 -16.12 -32.46
N ILE A 357 12.91 -16.41 -32.63
CA ILE A 357 12.27 -17.58 -32.00
C ILE A 357 12.93 -18.89 -32.50
N ARG A 358 13.22 -18.97 -33.79
CA ARG A 358 13.92 -20.15 -34.34
C ARG A 358 15.33 -20.30 -33.74
N MET A 359 16.04 -19.20 -33.56
CA MET A 359 17.38 -19.19 -32.95
C MET A 359 17.33 -19.62 -31.47
N PHE A 360 16.35 -19.12 -30.70
CA PHE A 360 16.12 -19.57 -29.32
C PHE A 360 15.76 -21.06 -29.22
N ILE A 361 14.92 -21.56 -30.13
CA ILE A 361 14.56 -22.99 -30.16
C ILE A 361 15.79 -23.85 -30.51
N ALA A 362 16.65 -23.41 -31.44
CA ALA A 362 17.87 -24.11 -31.79
C ALA A 362 18.86 -24.16 -30.63
N ASP A 363 19.11 -23.01 -29.97
CA ASP A 363 19.95 -22.91 -28.76
C ASP A 363 19.40 -23.77 -27.60
N GLY A 364 18.07 -23.77 -27.40
CA GLY A 364 17.41 -24.60 -26.41
C GLY A 364 17.56 -26.11 -26.67
N LYS A 365 17.50 -26.55 -27.95
CA LYS A 365 17.73 -27.94 -28.31
C LYS A 365 19.17 -28.36 -28.05
N GLU A 366 20.14 -27.53 -28.44
CA GLU A 366 21.56 -27.77 -28.20
C GLU A 366 21.90 -27.88 -26.71
N ARG A 367 21.33 -27.01 -25.87
CA ARG A 367 21.48 -27.10 -24.42
C ARG A 367 20.88 -28.35 -23.80
N ILE A 368 19.74 -28.81 -24.30
CA ILE A 368 19.09 -30.06 -23.86
C ILE A 368 19.95 -31.27 -24.29
N GLU A 369 20.53 -31.26 -25.45
CA GLU A 369 21.39 -32.33 -25.96
C GLU A 369 22.69 -32.43 -25.17
N ASN A 370 23.35 -31.30 -24.94
CA ASN A 370 24.54 -31.19 -24.10
C ASN A 370 24.25 -31.60 -22.63
N GLY A 371 23.10 -31.24 -22.09
CA GLY A 371 22.65 -31.64 -20.75
C GLY A 371 22.41 -33.17 -20.66
N LYS A 372 21.85 -33.79 -21.69
CA LYS A 372 21.69 -35.25 -21.75
C LYS A 372 23.05 -35.96 -21.79
N GLU A 373 23.98 -35.45 -22.57
CA GLU A 373 25.32 -36.01 -22.69
C GLU A 373 26.10 -35.89 -21.34
N GLN A 374 25.99 -34.77 -20.66
CA GLN A 374 26.54 -34.58 -19.31
C GLN A 374 25.94 -35.56 -18.30
N LEU A 375 24.62 -35.74 -18.29
CA LEU A 375 23.95 -36.68 -17.40
C LEU A 375 24.35 -38.15 -17.71
N GLN A 376 24.52 -38.51 -18.99
CA GLN A 376 25.01 -39.85 -19.36
C GLN A 376 26.45 -40.06 -18.90
N ASN A 377 27.32 -39.08 -19.05
CA ASN A 377 28.70 -39.14 -18.61
C ASN A 377 28.83 -39.23 -17.08
N GLN A 378 27.96 -38.50 -16.37
CA GLN A 378 27.90 -38.57 -14.92
C GLN A 378 27.39 -39.92 -14.42
N ALA A 379 26.34 -40.47 -15.03
CA ALA A 379 25.84 -41.79 -14.71
C ALA A 379 26.88 -42.92 -14.98
N LYS A 380 27.69 -42.76 -16.03
CA LYS A 380 28.83 -43.71 -16.29
C LYS A 380 29.93 -43.59 -15.26
N ALA A 381 30.23 -42.36 -14.78
CA ALA A 381 31.20 -42.13 -13.74
C ALA A 381 30.75 -42.72 -12.38
N ASP A 382 29.47 -42.48 -12.01
CA ASP A 382 28.88 -43.03 -10.79
C ASP A 382 28.84 -44.58 -10.80
N ALA A 383 28.52 -45.16 -11.96
CA ALA A 383 28.56 -46.62 -12.12
C ALA A 383 29.98 -47.20 -12.01
N ALA A 384 30.96 -46.49 -12.54
CA ALA A 384 32.38 -46.92 -12.44
C ALA A 384 32.91 -46.79 -10.96
N GLU A 385 32.48 -45.76 -10.24
CA GLU A 385 32.82 -45.56 -8.85
C GLU A 385 32.16 -46.61 -7.95
N THR A 386 30.94 -47.00 -8.24
CA THR A 386 30.22 -48.07 -7.54
C THR A 386 30.93 -49.43 -7.78
N GLN A 387 31.33 -49.75 -9.01
CA GLN A 387 32.07 -50.97 -9.33
C GLN A 387 33.46 -51.01 -8.66
N ALA A 388 34.12 -49.86 -8.62
CA ALA A 388 35.42 -49.76 -7.91
C ALA A 388 35.27 -49.95 -6.41
N SER A 389 34.21 -49.46 -5.80
CA SER A 389 33.86 -49.64 -4.38
C SER A 389 33.53 -51.10 -4.09
N GLU A 390 32.73 -51.76 -4.91
CA GLU A 390 32.41 -53.20 -4.79
C GLU A 390 33.65 -54.09 -4.95
N ALA A 391 34.53 -53.76 -5.90
CA ALA A 391 35.77 -54.49 -6.06
C ALA A 391 36.73 -54.32 -4.89
N THR A 392 36.74 -53.15 -4.28
CA THR A 392 37.55 -52.88 -3.05
C THR A 392 36.97 -53.61 -1.85
N ALA A 393 35.66 -53.65 -1.69
CA ALA A 393 34.99 -54.43 -0.66
C ALA A 393 35.22 -55.93 -0.79
N ALA A 394 35.15 -56.47 -2.00
CA ALA A 394 35.43 -57.88 -2.29
C ALA A 394 36.90 -58.28 -2.00
N LYS A 395 37.85 -57.37 -2.28
CA LYS A 395 39.25 -57.55 -1.91
C LYS A 395 39.48 -57.55 -0.39
N ALA A 396 38.78 -56.66 0.32
CA ALA A 396 38.87 -56.61 1.78
C ALA A 396 38.28 -57.88 2.42
N GLU A 397 37.16 -58.40 1.88
CA GLU A 397 36.54 -59.62 2.35
C GLU A 397 37.38 -60.87 2.03
N ALA A 398 38.07 -60.89 0.90
CA ALA A 398 39.01 -61.95 0.56
C ALA A 398 40.27 -61.93 1.46
N SER A 399 40.79 -60.72 1.82
CA SER A 399 41.90 -60.59 2.74
C SER A 399 41.53 -61.04 4.16
N ALA A 400 40.35 -60.68 4.64
CA ALA A 400 39.82 -61.12 5.93
C ALA A 400 39.63 -62.66 6.03
N LYS A 401 39.25 -63.32 4.93
CA LYS A 401 39.19 -64.77 4.88
C LYS A 401 40.55 -65.46 4.90
N VAL A 402 41.60 -64.86 4.28
CA VAL A 402 42.96 -65.35 4.33
C VAL A 402 43.54 -65.19 5.76
N ASP A 403 43.33 -64.04 6.40
CA ASP A 403 43.78 -63.84 7.76
C ASP A 403 43.08 -64.78 8.76
N SER A 404 41.80 -65.03 8.62
CA SER A 404 41.06 -65.99 9.45
C SER A 404 41.52 -67.45 9.23
N GLN A 405 41.99 -67.84 8.02
CA GLN A 405 42.53 -69.14 7.70
C GLN A 405 44.01 -69.26 8.29
N GLN A 406 44.76 -68.20 8.30
CA GLN A 406 46.07 -68.16 8.90
C GLN A 406 46.02 -68.28 10.46
N GLU A 407 45.06 -67.60 11.13
CA GLU A 407 44.83 -67.76 12.55
C GLU A 407 44.33 -69.17 12.90
N ALA A 408 43.50 -69.83 12.12
CA ALA A 408 43.05 -71.18 12.31
C ALA A 408 44.18 -72.22 12.14
N LEU A 409 45.17 -71.93 11.28
CA LEU A 409 46.36 -72.74 11.09
C LEU A 409 47.36 -72.55 12.25
N PHE A 410 47.38 -71.36 12.85
CA PHE A 410 48.28 -71.09 14.02
C PHE A 410 47.79 -71.76 15.34
N ASP A 411 46.43 -71.81 15.50
CA ASP A 411 45.79 -72.47 16.64
C ASP A 411 45.92 -73.97 16.61
N GLN A 412 46.02 -74.63 15.41
CA GLN A 412 46.26 -76.06 15.26
C GLN A 412 47.74 -76.43 15.47
N GLY A 413 48.69 -75.47 15.44
CA GLY A 413 50.10 -75.67 15.66
C GLY A 413 50.53 -75.67 17.16
N THR A 414 49.69 -75.13 18.04
CA THR A 414 49.99 -75.00 19.45
C THR A 414 49.48 -76.15 20.37
N ASP A 415 48.53 -76.99 19.79
CA ASP A 415 47.94 -78.12 20.56
C ASP A 415 48.77 -79.41 20.45
N ASN A 416 49.88 -79.43 19.66
CA ASN A 416 50.71 -80.63 19.47
C ASN A 416 52.08 -80.64 20.23
N SER A 417 52.31 -79.64 21.14
CA SER A 417 53.58 -79.56 21.85
C SER A 417 53.51 -79.76 23.37
N THR A 418 52.37 -80.18 23.95
CA THR A 418 52.25 -80.39 25.40
C THR A 418 51.81 -81.83 25.78
N GLY A 419 52.23 -82.81 24.96
CA GLY A 419 51.88 -84.21 25.22
C GLY A 419 53.06 -85.21 25.42
N ALA A 420 54.29 -84.73 25.72
CA ALA A 420 55.44 -85.64 25.94
C ALA A 420 56.41 -85.17 26.98
N ALA A 421 56.01 -85.19 28.27
CA ALA A 421 56.99 -85.25 29.39
C ALA A 421 56.26 -85.58 30.73
N GLN A 422 55.87 -86.82 30.91
CA GLN A 422 55.78 -87.43 32.23
C GLN A 422 55.64 -88.98 32.10
N LYS A 423 56.79 -89.65 32.07
CA LYS A 423 57.04 -90.98 32.70
C LYS A 423 58.52 -91.34 32.50
N ASN A 424 59.33 -91.07 33.40
CA ASN A 424 60.15 -91.88 34.27
C ASN A 424 61.00 -90.95 35.12
#